data_8072b808c529c8c88f4fa6780c550d3b
#
_entry.id   8072b808c529c8c88f4fa6780c550d3b
#
_cell.length_a   1.000
_cell.length_b   1.000
_cell.length_c   1.000
_cell.angle_alpha   90.00
_cell.angle_beta   90.00
_cell.angle_gamma   90.00
#
_symmetry.space_group_name_H-M   'P 1'
#
loop_
_entity.id
_entity.type
_entity.pdbx_description
1 polymer ?
#
loop_
_entity_poly.entity_id
_entity_poly.type
_entity_poly.pdbx_seq_one_letter_code
_entity_poly.pdbx_strand_id
1 'polypeptide(L)'
;MGHQHRLLDDENRRILKEDYWSKLDSTVKLVYFNSEDPTCQYCGLVKQILEEISDPELTDKLEIIEYNFERDIDLRKKLGVLKAPATLIQGKNKGLIKYYGVPAGTEFPAFLETIVHVSTGDVHLPDEIIEEVEGLENPVNIKVFVTTSCPYCPRMVHTSYMFAMLNRRIEAEAWELSGFPDVASQYGVYAVPKVVVNEKVEWEGAVPPEYLMRKIREALE
;
A
#
# COMPACT_ATOMS: atom_id res chain seq x y z
N MET A 1 -8.73 18.80 -27.33
CA MET A 1 -8.04 17.77 -26.56
C MET A 1 -7.11 18.50 -25.62
N GLY A 2 -7.49 18.63 -24.34
CA GLY A 2 -6.66 19.32 -23.35
C GLY A 2 -5.43 18.45 -23.07
N HIS A 3 -4.24 19.02 -23.17
CA HIS A 3 -3.03 18.40 -22.67
C HIS A 3 -3.20 18.25 -21.15
N GLN A 4 -3.58 17.07 -20.70
CA GLN A 4 -3.51 16.71 -19.29
C GLN A 4 -2.03 16.82 -18.90
N HIS A 5 -1.72 17.70 -17.96
CA HIS A 5 -0.34 17.95 -17.57
C HIS A 5 0.20 16.65 -16.95
N ARG A 6 1.20 16.04 -17.57
CA ARG A 6 1.87 14.83 -17.03
C ARG A 6 2.47 15.15 -15.67
N LEU A 7 2.30 14.23 -14.72
CA LEU A 7 2.94 14.29 -13.40
C LEU A 7 4.40 13.82 -13.48
N LEU A 8 4.65 12.80 -14.32
CA LEU A 8 5.98 12.23 -14.52
C LEU A 8 6.61 12.85 -15.79
N ASP A 9 7.69 13.60 -15.59
CA ASP A 9 8.53 14.08 -16.70
C ASP A 9 9.30 12.93 -17.36
N ASP A 10 9.98 13.21 -18.46
CA ASP A 10 10.67 12.20 -19.25
C ASP A 10 11.82 11.51 -18.47
N GLU A 11 12.48 12.24 -17.55
CA GLU A 11 13.53 11.67 -16.70
C GLU A 11 12.94 10.70 -15.67
N ASN A 12 11.88 11.10 -14.98
CA ASN A 12 11.19 10.22 -14.03
C ASN A 12 10.62 8.98 -14.73
N ARG A 13 10.09 9.13 -15.95
CA ARG A 13 9.63 7.98 -16.76
C ARG A 13 10.78 7.04 -17.12
N ARG A 14 11.95 7.56 -17.44
CA ARG A 14 13.15 6.75 -17.71
C ARG A 14 13.59 5.99 -16.47
N ILE A 15 13.69 6.67 -15.32
CA ILE A 15 14.03 6.04 -14.02
C ILE A 15 13.02 4.94 -13.70
N LEU A 16 11.73 5.22 -13.83
CA LEU A 16 10.66 4.25 -13.59
C LEU A 16 10.82 3.00 -14.44
N LYS A 17 11.12 3.15 -15.72
CA LYS A 17 11.32 2.06 -16.67
C LYS A 17 12.60 1.26 -16.39
N GLU A 18 13.73 1.95 -16.15
CA GLU A 18 15.05 1.33 -16.01
C GLU A 18 15.28 0.76 -14.62
N ASP A 19 14.87 1.48 -13.55
CA ASP A 19 15.21 1.11 -12.17
C ASP A 19 14.14 0.27 -11.47
N TYR A 20 12.88 0.34 -11.94
CA TYR A 20 11.76 -0.38 -11.34
C TYR A 20 11.16 -1.41 -12.30
N TRP A 21 10.63 -0.99 -13.45
CA TRP A 21 9.83 -1.86 -14.31
C TRP A 21 10.66 -2.91 -15.06
N SER A 22 11.94 -2.67 -15.26
CA SER A 22 12.88 -3.69 -15.79
C SER A 22 12.99 -4.92 -14.87
N LYS A 23 12.66 -4.78 -13.59
CA LYS A 23 12.72 -5.85 -12.56
C LYS A 23 11.42 -6.65 -12.46
N LEU A 24 10.34 -6.19 -13.07
CA LEU A 24 9.07 -6.90 -12.99
C LEU A 24 9.18 -8.27 -13.65
N ASP A 25 8.77 -9.31 -12.93
CA ASP A 25 8.79 -10.70 -13.37
C ASP A 25 7.41 -11.16 -13.85
N SER A 26 6.36 -10.82 -13.10
CA SER A 26 4.98 -11.17 -13.41
C SER A 26 4.06 -9.95 -13.41
N THR A 27 2.87 -10.12 -14.00
CA THR A 27 1.84 -9.06 -13.98
C THR A 27 1.37 -8.75 -12.58
N VAL A 28 1.31 -7.46 -12.25
CA VAL A 28 0.73 -6.93 -11.01
C VAL A 28 -0.56 -6.19 -11.35
N LYS A 29 -1.61 -6.48 -10.59
CA LYS A 29 -2.88 -5.80 -10.68
C LYS A 29 -2.97 -4.70 -9.63
N LEU A 30 -3.23 -3.49 -10.09
CA LEU A 30 -3.53 -2.33 -9.26
C LEU A 30 -5.06 -2.19 -9.22
N VAL A 31 -5.69 -2.76 -8.18
CA VAL A 31 -7.14 -2.69 -8.00
C VAL A 31 -7.47 -1.39 -7.30
N TYR A 32 -8.00 -0.45 -8.07
CA TYR A 32 -8.23 0.91 -7.64
C TYR A 32 -9.72 1.15 -7.36
N PHE A 33 -10.03 1.56 -6.13
CA PHE A 33 -11.35 2.04 -5.75
C PHE A 33 -11.39 3.55 -5.83
N ASN A 34 -12.04 4.03 -6.88
CA ASN A 34 -12.32 5.43 -7.12
C ASN A 34 -13.65 5.83 -6.46
N SER A 35 -13.85 7.12 -6.19
CA SER A 35 -15.12 7.70 -5.76
C SER A 35 -15.50 8.86 -6.65
N GLU A 36 -16.77 8.94 -6.99
CA GLU A 36 -17.37 10.09 -7.68
C GLU A 36 -17.88 11.17 -6.70
N ASP A 37 -17.76 10.91 -5.39
CA ASP A 37 -18.13 11.88 -4.37
C ASP A 37 -17.19 13.10 -4.44
N PRO A 38 -17.75 14.33 -4.54
CA PRO A 38 -16.93 15.56 -4.60
C PRO A 38 -16.01 15.76 -3.39
N THR A 39 -16.25 15.07 -2.29
CA THR A 39 -15.39 15.11 -1.10
C THR A 39 -14.12 14.27 -1.26
N CYS A 40 -14.04 13.39 -2.25
CA CYS A 40 -12.81 12.68 -2.57
C CYS A 40 -11.81 13.57 -3.31
N GLN A 41 -11.10 14.41 -2.58
CA GLN A 41 -10.19 15.41 -3.16
C GLN A 41 -9.05 14.79 -3.99
N TYR A 42 -8.61 13.58 -3.66
CA TYR A 42 -7.44 12.95 -4.25
C TYR A 42 -7.75 11.80 -5.21
N CYS A 43 -9.02 11.44 -5.41
CA CYS A 43 -9.39 10.33 -6.30
C CYS A 43 -8.86 10.54 -7.73
N GLY A 44 -9.04 11.71 -8.30
CA GLY A 44 -8.52 12.01 -9.65
C GLY A 44 -6.99 11.99 -9.74
N LEU A 45 -6.30 12.51 -8.70
CA LEU A 45 -4.83 12.51 -8.66
C LEU A 45 -4.27 11.09 -8.56
N VAL A 46 -4.84 10.25 -7.69
CA VAL A 46 -4.41 8.84 -7.57
C VAL A 46 -4.64 8.11 -8.88
N LYS A 47 -5.79 8.29 -9.52
CA LYS A 47 -6.07 7.72 -10.83
C LYS A 47 -5.00 8.10 -11.85
N GLN A 48 -4.68 9.39 -11.96
CA GLN A 48 -3.65 9.87 -12.87
C GLN A 48 -2.27 9.25 -12.58
N ILE A 49 -1.87 9.18 -11.30
CA ILE A 49 -0.60 8.52 -10.91
C ILE A 49 -0.59 7.08 -11.40
N LEU A 50 -1.66 6.31 -11.13
CA LEU A 50 -1.74 4.90 -11.53
C LEU A 50 -1.69 4.75 -13.06
N GLU A 51 -2.41 5.58 -13.80
CA GLU A 51 -2.39 5.58 -15.27
C GLU A 51 -1.00 5.90 -15.82
N GLU A 52 -0.30 6.89 -15.26
CA GLU A 52 1.03 7.27 -15.72
C GLU A 52 2.11 6.22 -15.42
N ILE A 53 2.05 5.56 -14.25
CA ILE A 53 3.01 4.50 -13.92
C ILE A 53 2.73 3.19 -14.68
N SER A 54 1.50 2.98 -15.11
CA SER A 54 1.06 1.80 -15.87
C SER A 54 1.01 2.05 -17.39
N ASP A 55 1.60 3.14 -17.86
CA ASP A 55 1.63 3.46 -19.29
C ASP A 55 2.27 2.31 -20.09
N PRO A 56 1.60 1.78 -21.14
CA PRO A 56 2.14 0.71 -21.97
C PRO A 56 3.52 0.98 -22.60
N GLU A 57 3.92 2.26 -22.75
CA GLU A 57 5.27 2.62 -23.18
C GLU A 57 6.34 2.30 -22.11
N LEU A 58 5.94 2.19 -20.84
CA LEU A 58 6.83 1.88 -19.72
C LEU A 58 6.87 0.40 -19.41
N THR A 59 5.70 -0.26 -19.38
CA THR A 59 5.58 -1.68 -19.06
C THR A 59 4.26 -2.27 -19.53
N ASP A 60 4.25 -3.55 -19.87
CA ASP A 60 3.07 -4.36 -20.15
C ASP A 60 2.67 -5.26 -18.95
N LYS A 61 3.38 -5.11 -17.81
CA LYS A 61 3.19 -5.96 -16.62
C LYS A 61 2.37 -5.30 -15.51
N LEU A 62 1.81 -4.12 -15.74
CA LEU A 62 0.86 -3.49 -14.81
C LEU A 62 -0.53 -3.42 -15.43
N GLU A 63 -1.53 -3.88 -14.67
CA GLU A 63 -2.94 -3.85 -15.05
C GLU A 63 -3.72 -3.04 -14.01
N ILE A 64 -4.37 -1.95 -14.44
CA ILE A 64 -5.28 -1.19 -13.58
C ILE A 64 -6.68 -1.76 -13.73
N ILE A 65 -7.30 -2.11 -12.59
CA ILE A 65 -8.69 -2.52 -12.50
C ILE A 65 -9.42 -1.53 -11.63
N GLU A 66 -10.23 -0.67 -12.25
CA GLU A 66 -10.96 0.38 -11.53
C GLU A 66 -12.35 -0.09 -11.12
N TYR A 67 -12.69 0.17 -9.85
CA TYR A 67 -14.01 -0.01 -9.26
C TYR A 67 -14.52 1.29 -8.65
N ASN A 68 -15.83 1.43 -8.60
CA ASN A 68 -16.47 2.56 -7.94
C ASN A 68 -16.79 2.21 -6.48
N PHE A 69 -16.31 3.01 -5.54
CA PHE A 69 -16.45 2.75 -4.11
C PHE A 69 -17.90 2.67 -3.64
N GLU A 70 -18.80 3.48 -4.23
CA GLU A 70 -20.22 3.55 -3.87
C GLU A 70 -21.05 2.45 -4.54
N ARG A 71 -20.67 2.02 -5.76
CA ARG A 71 -21.46 1.08 -6.58
C ARG A 71 -21.02 -0.36 -6.37
N ASP A 72 -19.71 -0.62 -6.25
CA ASP A 72 -19.13 -1.96 -6.17
C ASP A 72 -19.08 -2.47 -4.72
N ILE A 73 -20.20 -2.35 -3.99
CA ILE A 73 -20.31 -2.57 -2.55
C ILE A 73 -19.89 -3.98 -2.13
N ASP A 74 -20.30 -4.99 -2.87
CA ASP A 74 -20.02 -6.40 -2.51
C ASP A 74 -18.54 -6.70 -2.61
N LEU A 75 -17.88 -6.23 -3.67
CA LEU A 75 -16.44 -6.40 -3.84
C LEU A 75 -15.65 -5.59 -2.80
N ARG A 76 -16.07 -4.35 -2.57
CA ARG A 76 -15.49 -3.48 -1.55
C ARG A 76 -15.52 -4.15 -0.17
N LYS A 77 -16.67 -4.71 0.23
CA LYS A 77 -16.82 -5.43 1.50
C LYS A 77 -15.97 -6.69 1.54
N LYS A 78 -15.95 -7.46 0.46
CA LYS A 78 -15.14 -8.68 0.36
C LYS A 78 -13.64 -8.40 0.51
N LEU A 79 -13.17 -7.29 -0.05
CA LEU A 79 -11.78 -6.87 0.02
C LEU A 79 -11.46 -6.00 1.25
N GLY A 80 -12.46 -5.71 2.09
CA GLY A 80 -12.29 -4.89 3.30
C GLY A 80 -11.85 -3.46 2.98
N VAL A 81 -12.29 -2.87 1.85
CA VAL A 81 -11.94 -1.48 1.51
C VAL A 81 -12.85 -0.52 2.26
N LEU A 82 -12.26 0.32 3.09
CA LEU A 82 -12.99 1.16 4.05
C LEU A 82 -13.28 2.56 3.51
N LYS A 83 -12.39 3.12 2.69
CA LYS A 83 -12.48 4.48 2.11
C LYS A 83 -11.91 4.52 0.70
N ALA A 84 -12.20 5.60 -0.03
CA ALA A 84 -11.59 5.95 -1.31
C ALA A 84 -10.80 7.28 -1.18
N PRO A 85 -9.72 7.47 -1.94
CA PRO A 85 -9.13 6.52 -2.88
C PRO A 85 -8.37 5.39 -2.16
N ALA A 86 -8.49 4.18 -2.69
CA ALA A 86 -7.74 3.02 -2.21
C ALA A 86 -7.17 2.21 -3.38
N THR A 87 -5.92 1.80 -3.28
CA THR A 87 -5.25 0.95 -4.26
C THR A 87 -4.82 -0.34 -3.58
N LEU A 88 -5.31 -1.49 -4.06
CA LEU A 88 -4.82 -2.79 -3.66
C LEU A 88 -3.78 -3.26 -4.68
N ILE A 89 -2.67 -3.78 -4.18
CA ILE A 89 -1.58 -4.31 -5.01
C ILE A 89 -1.65 -5.83 -4.96
N GLN A 90 -1.88 -6.47 -6.11
CA GLN A 90 -2.10 -7.91 -6.22
C GLN A 90 -1.17 -8.54 -7.26
N GLY A 91 -0.50 -9.60 -6.86
CA GLY A 91 0.38 -10.41 -7.69
C GLY A 91 0.75 -11.69 -6.96
N LYS A 92 2.03 -11.85 -6.59
CA LYS A 92 2.52 -13.02 -5.85
C LYS A 92 2.31 -12.95 -4.33
N ASN A 93 1.75 -11.86 -3.80
CA ASN A 93 1.42 -11.74 -2.38
C ASN A 93 0.29 -12.70 -1.98
N LYS A 94 0.43 -13.31 -0.78
CA LYS A 94 -0.56 -14.24 -0.24
C LYS A 94 -1.70 -13.50 0.46
N GLY A 95 -1.41 -12.44 1.23
CA GLY A 95 -2.37 -11.60 1.94
C GLY A 95 -2.74 -10.32 1.19
N LEU A 96 -3.45 -9.42 1.84
CA LEU A 96 -3.93 -8.17 1.24
C LEU A 96 -2.97 -7.02 1.51
N ILE A 97 -2.60 -6.31 0.46
CA ILE A 97 -1.78 -5.10 0.50
C ILE A 97 -2.63 -3.94 -0.01
N LYS A 98 -2.86 -2.94 0.85
CA LYS A 98 -3.70 -1.79 0.54
C LYS A 98 -2.98 -0.48 0.81
N TYR A 99 -3.13 0.48 -0.08
CA TYR A 99 -2.68 1.85 0.09
C TYR A 99 -3.89 2.79 -0.01
N TYR A 100 -4.15 3.55 1.03
CA TYR A 100 -5.19 4.58 1.07
C TYR A 100 -4.57 5.96 0.91
N GLY A 101 -5.09 6.76 -0.03
CA GLY A 101 -4.61 8.12 -0.31
C GLY A 101 -3.60 8.18 -1.45
N VAL A 102 -2.80 9.23 -1.46
CA VAL A 102 -1.87 9.55 -2.55
C VAL A 102 -0.49 8.96 -2.27
N PRO A 103 0.00 8.01 -3.08
CA PRO A 103 1.37 7.53 -2.98
C PRO A 103 2.34 8.55 -3.57
N ALA A 104 2.68 9.58 -2.80
CA ALA A 104 3.54 10.68 -3.24
C ALA A 104 4.65 10.99 -2.23
N GLY A 105 5.56 11.89 -2.58
CA GLY A 105 6.68 12.29 -1.72
C GLY A 105 7.56 11.10 -1.36
N THR A 106 7.86 10.93 -0.06
CA THR A 106 8.71 9.84 0.43
C THR A 106 8.06 8.46 0.26
N GLU A 107 6.73 8.38 0.16
CA GLU A 107 5.98 7.13 -0.04
C GLU A 107 6.03 6.64 -1.49
N PHE A 108 6.26 7.51 -2.48
CA PHE A 108 6.21 7.11 -3.89
C PHE A 108 7.25 6.04 -4.26
N PRO A 109 8.54 6.19 -3.94
CA PRO A 109 9.52 5.12 -4.20
C PRO A 109 9.15 3.80 -3.52
N ALA A 110 8.68 3.82 -2.27
CA ALA A 110 8.27 2.62 -1.54
C ALA A 110 7.04 1.94 -2.16
N PHE A 111 6.11 2.72 -2.71
CA PHE A 111 4.97 2.20 -3.47
C PHE A 111 5.44 1.47 -4.73
N LEU A 112 6.39 2.05 -5.49
CA LEU A 112 6.98 1.41 -6.66
C LEU A 112 7.75 0.13 -6.31
N GLU A 113 8.57 0.16 -5.25
CA GLU A 113 9.28 -1.02 -4.74
C GLU A 113 8.31 -2.13 -4.32
N THR A 114 7.20 -1.77 -3.68
CA THR A 114 6.15 -2.75 -3.33
C THR A 114 5.59 -3.44 -4.57
N ILE A 115 5.35 -2.71 -5.66
CA ILE A 115 4.90 -3.30 -6.93
C ILE A 115 5.95 -4.29 -7.46
N VAL A 116 7.23 -3.95 -7.41
CA VAL A 116 8.32 -4.83 -7.83
C VAL A 116 8.34 -6.11 -6.97
N HIS A 117 8.30 -5.99 -5.65
CA HIS A 117 8.28 -7.15 -4.75
C HIS A 117 7.05 -8.05 -4.96
N VAL A 118 5.88 -7.45 -5.15
CA VAL A 118 4.66 -8.21 -5.46
C VAL A 118 4.76 -8.91 -6.81
N SER A 119 5.48 -8.35 -7.78
CA SER A 119 5.76 -8.99 -9.08
C SER A 119 6.74 -10.15 -8.98
N THR A 120 7.85 -9.96 -8.25
CA THR A 120 8.94 -10.96 -8.13
C THR A 120 8.62 -12.04 -7.10
N GLY A 121 7.89 -11.68 -6.05
CA GLY A 121 7.68 -12.52 -4.86
C GLY A 121 8.82 -12.45 -3.85
N ASP A 122 9.80 -11.57 -4.08
CA ASP A 122 10.96 -11.43 -3.19
C ASP A 122 10.57 -10.76 -1.88
N VAL A 123 10.99 -11.37 -0.78
CA VAL A 123 10.77 -10.86 0.58
C VAL A 123 12.12 -10.72 1.28
N HIS A 124 12.41 -9.51 1.75
CA HIS A 124 13.68 -9.20 2.44
C HIS A 124 13.47 -9.11 3.96
N LEU A 125 13.24 -10.25 4.59
CA LEU A 125 13.11 -10.40 6.04
C LEU A 125 14.09 -11.47 6.54
N PRO A 126 14.49 -11.46 7.82
CA PRO A 126 15.25 -12.56 8.41
C PRO A 126 14.49 -13.89 8.32
N ASP A 127 15.20 -14.98 8.07
CA ASP A 127 14.59 -16.33 7.89
C ASP A 127 13.69 -16.72 9.07
N GLU A 128 14.12 -16.43 10.30
CA GLU A 128 13.33 -16.70 11.52
C GLU A 128 11.98 -15.96 11.52
N ILE A 129 11.97 -14.72 11.00
CA ILE A 129 10.73 -13.93 10.89
C ILE A 129 9.85 -14.46 9.76
N ILE A 130 10.43 -14.90 8.65
CA ILE A 130 9.68 -15.53 7.54
C ILE A 130 8.93 -16.75 8.07
N GLU A 131 9.61 -17.65 8.78
CA GLU A 131 8.99 -18.86 9.35
C GLU A 131 7.86 -18.52 10.35
N GLU A 132 8.09 -17.55 11.23
CA GLU A 132 7.07 -17.11 12.19
C GLU A 132 5.83 -16.52 11.51
N VAL A 133 6.03 -15.65 10.49
CA VAL A 133 4.93 -15.01 9.75
C VAL A 133 4.14 -16.06 8.96
N GLU A 134 4.81 -16.99 8.29
CA GLU A 134 4.14 -18.07 7.56
C GLU A 134 3.34 -18.99 8.49
N GLY A 135 3.80 -19.19 9.71
CA GLY A 135 3.15 -19.99 10.74
C GLY A 135 1.93 -19.35 11.43
N LEU A 136 1.62 -18.07 11.17
CA LEU A 136 0.46 -17.40 11.78
C LEU A 136 -0.85 -18.01 11.28
N GLU A 137 -1.68 -18.46 12.23
CA GLU A 137 -2.99 -19.07 11.95
C GLU A 137 -4.17 -18.12 12.14
N ASN A 138 -3.99 -17.04 12.91
CA ASN A 138 -5.03 -16.06 13.20
C ASN A 138 -4.98 -14.88 12.23
N PRO A 139 -6.11 -14.23 11.94
CA PRO A 139 -6.14 -13.01 11.14
C PRO A 139 -5.36 -11.88 11.80
N VAL A 140 -4.56 -11.17 11.00
CA VAL A 140 -3.80 -10.00 11.43
C VAL A 140 -4.09 -8.84 10.49
N ASN A 141 -4.54 -7.72 11.04
CA ASN A 141 -4.65 -6.45 10.33
C ASN A 141 -3.59 -5.50 10.87
N ILE A 142 -2.77 -4.95 9.97
CA ILE A 142 -1.70 -3.99 10.29
C ILE A 142 -2.02 -2.68 9.58
N LYS A 143 -2.34 -1.62 10.33
CA LYS A 143 -2.53 -0.28 9.81
C LYS A 143 -1.29 0.55 10.09
N VAL A 144 -0.75 1.19 9.05
CA VAL A 144 0.38 2.12 9.15
C VAL A 144 -0.09 3.48 8.68
N PHE A 145 -0.17 4.43 9.60
CA PHE A 145 -0.54 5.81 9.32
C PHE A 145 0.70 6.62 8.95
N VAL A 146 0.64 7.28 7.80
CA VAL A 146 1.79 7.94 7.16
C VAL A 146 1.44 9.34 6.65
N THR A 147 2.48 10.11 6.33
CA THR A 147 2.38 11.35 5.55
C THR A 147 3.43 11.35 4.45
N THR A 148 3.18 12.09 3.38
CA THR A 148 4.07 12.17 2.21
C THR A 148 5.45 12.78 2.48
N SER A 149 5.65 13.42 3.63
CA SER A 149 6.91 14.06 4.03
C SER A 149 7.69 13.28 5.11
N CYS A 150 7.17 12.17 5.59
CA CYS A 150 7.76 11.40 6.68
C CYS A 150 8.89 10.49 6.17
N PRO A 151 10.16 10.67 6.59
CA PRO A 151 11.28 9.89 6.07
C PRO A 151 11.36 8.46 6.62
N TYR A 152 10.66 8.16 7.72
CA TYR A 152 10.65 6.85 8.38
C TYR A 152 9.44 5.98 8.00
N CYS A 153 8.37 6.60 7.46
CA CYS A 153 7.13 5.93 7.12
C CYS A 153 7.31 4.84 6.06
N PRO A 154 8.05 5.07 4.96
CA PRO A 154 8.21 4.08 3.90
C PRO A 154 8.76 2.74 4.41
N ARG A 155 9.72 2.78 5.33
CA ARG A 155 10.30 1.58 5.91
C ARG A 155 9.27 0.76 6.69
N MET A 156 8.38 1.41 7.44
CA MET A 156 7.36 0.71 8.22
C MET A 156 6.28 0.10 7.33
N VAL A 157 5.84 0.85 6.31
CA VAL A 157 4.91 0.38 5.29
C VAL A 157 5.48 -0.85 4.58
N HIS A 158 6.71 -0.74 4.09
CA HIS A 158 7.39 -1.83 3.39
C HIS A 158 7.49 -3.10 4.27
N THR A 159 7.94 -2.97 5.53
CA THR A 159 8.00 -4.12 6.45
C THR A 159 6.61 -4.77 6.62
N SER A 160 5.57 -3.98 6.82
CA SER A 160 4.20 -4.49 6.96
C SER A 160 3.71 -5.22 5.71
N TYR A 161 4.04 -4.70 4.53
CA TYR A 161 3.69 -5.34 3.26
C TYR A 161 4.43 -6.64 3.02
N MET A 162 5.72 -6.76 3.44
CA MET A 162 6.46 -8.02 3.39
C MET A 162 5.78 -9.12 4.23
N PHE A 163 5.19 -8.77 5.38
CA PHE A 163 4.40 -9.71 6.18
C PHE A 163 3.15 -10.19 5.42
N ALA A 164 2.42 -9.28 4.78
CA ALA A 164 1.26 -9.63 3.96
C ALA A 164 1.65 -10.44 2.70
N MET A 165 2.85 -10.27 2.16
CA MET A 165 3.33 -11.12 1.07
C MET A 165 3.46 -12.58 1.47
N LEU A 166 3.78 -12.87 2.73
CA LEU A 166 4.06 -14.22 3.24
C LEU A 166 2.83 -14.99 3.72
N ASN A 167 1.77 -14.30 4.18
CA ASN A 167 0.65 -15.00 4.79
C ASN A 167 -0.72 -14.43 4.37
N ARG A 168 -1.60 -15.31 3.89
CA ARG A 168 -2.97 -14.97 3.43
C ARG A 168 -3.90 -14.41 4.51
N ARG A 169 -3.54 -14.56 5.78
CA ARG A 169 -4.31 -14.07 6.91
C ARG A 169 -3.91 -12.65 7.33
N ILE A 170 -2.88 -12.11 6.70
CA ILE A 170 -2.39 -10.76 6.97
C ILE A 170 -2.96 -9.79 5.96
N GLU A 171 -3.50 -8.72 6.48
CA GLU A 171 -3.93 -7.53 5.77
C GLU A 171 -3.08 -6.36 6.24
N ALA A 172 -2.30 -5.77 5.34
CA ALA A 172 -1.46 -4.61 5.63
C ALA A 172 -1.96 -3.40 4.85
N GLU A 173 -2.19 -2.31 5.58
CA GLU A 173 -2.78 -1.07 5.09
C GLU A 173 -1.85 0.11 5.39
N ALA A 174 -1.48 0.87 4.37
CA ALA A 174 -0.90 2.21 4.54
C ALA A 174 -2.01 3.26 4.38
N TRP A 175 -2.06 4.21 5.30
CA TRP A 175 -3.02 5.30 5.33
C TRP A 175 -2.30 6.64 5.23
N GLU A 176 -2.33 7.25 4.05
CA GLU A 176 -1.79 8.60 3.83
C GLU A 176 -2.83 9.62 4.32
N LEU A 177 -2.50 10.30 5.42
CA LEU A 177 -3.49 11.02 6.23
C LEU A 177 -3.98 12.34 5.65
N SER A 178 -3.33 12.91 4.63
CA SER A 178 -3.79 14.17 4.03
C SER A 178 -5.20 14.05 3.44
N GLY A 179 -5.55 12.85 2.95
CA GLY A 179 -6.88 12.55 2.43
C GLY A 179 -7.90 12.12 3.48
N PHE A 180 -7.45 11.86 4.72
CA PHE A 180 -8.28 11.20 5.74
C PHE A 180 -8.12 11.83 7.14
N PRO A 181 -8.45 13.13 7.32
CA PRO A 181 -8.30 13.80 8.61
C PRO A 181 -9.23 13.21 9.70
N ASP A 182 -10.36 12.66 9.31
CA ASP A 182 -11.27 11.94 10.20
C ASP A 182 -10.65 10.64 10.73
N VAL A 183 -9.92 9.90 9.89
CA VAL A 183 -9.19 8.70 10.30
C VAL A 183 -8.04 9.08 11.24
N ALA A 184 -7.30 10.15 10.93
CA ALA A 184 -6.25 10.66 11.81
C ALA A 184 -6.79 10.99 13.21
N SER A 185 -7.96 11.62 13.27
CA SER A 185 -8.64 11.95 14.55
C SER A 185 -9.14 10.68 15.26
N GLN A 186 -9.74 9.75 14.54
CA GLN A 186 -10.26 8.49 15.08
C GLN A 186 -9.18 7.66 15.78
N TYR A 187 -8.00 7.58 15.17
CA TYR A 187 -6.88 6.80 15.70
C TYR A 187 -5.93 7.64 16.57
N GLY A 188 -6.22 8.91 16.82
CA GLY A 188 -5.37 9.79 17.62
C GLY A 188 -3.95 9.87 17.10
N VAL A 189 -3.78 10.10 15.78
CA VAL A 189 -2.45 10.12 15.15
C VAL A 189 -1.82 11.50 15.34
N TYR A 190 -0.86 11.60 16.23
CA TYR A 190 -0.10 12.84 16.52
C TYR A 190 1.32 12.80 15.96
N ALA A 191 1.87 11.60 15.76
CA ALA A 191 3.18 11.38 15.14
C ALA A 191 3.12 10.21 14.15
N VAL A 192 3.96 10.24 13.11
CA VAL A 192 4.02 9.21 12.06
C VAL A 192 5.43 8.66 11.90
N PRO A 193 5.57 7.36 11.54
CA PRO A 193 4.49 6.41 11.37
C PRO A 193 3.84 6.05 12.71
N LYS A 194 2.52 5.99 12.75
CA LYS A 194 1.79 5.29 13.81
C LYS A 194 1.32 3.94 13.27
N VAL A 195 1.43 2.91 14.06
CA VAL A 195 1.03 1.55 13.67
C VAL A 195 -0.02 1.03 14.65
N VAL A 196 -1.05 0.38 14.11
CA VAL A 196 -2.10 -0.28 14.88
C VAL A 196 -2.25 -1.72 14.38
N VAL A 197 -2.21 -2.68 15.30
CA VAL A 197 -2.40 -4.10 15.00
C VAL A 197 -3.67 -4.61 15.66
N ASN A 198 -4.59 -5.15 14.86
CA ASN A 198 -5.86 -5.75 15.29
C ASN A 198 -6.70 -4.84 16.19
N GLU A 199 -6.59 -3.51 16.07
CA GLU A 199 -7.27 -2.53 16.94
C GLU A 199 -6.95 -2.70 18.45
N LYS A 200 -5.91 -3.45 18.80
CA LYS A 200 -5.55 -3.78 20.19
C LYS A 200 -4.20 -3.20 20.61
N VAL A 201 -3.22 -3.22 19.73
CA VAL A 201 -1.84 -2.82 20.02
C VAL A 201 -1.43 -1.70 19.09
N GLU A 202 -0.88 -0.62 19.66
CA GLU A 202 -0.43 0.53 18.88
C GLU A 202 0.90 1.08 19.36
N TRP A 203 1.63 1.73 18.46
CA TRP A 203 2.86 2.47 18.77
C TRP A 203 3.18 3.49 17.68
N GLU A 204 4.13 4.37 17.99
CA GLU A 204 4.67 5.36 17.07
C GLU A 204 6.14 5.03 16.73
N GLY A 205 6.55 5.39 15.51
CA GLY A 205 7.89 5.15 15.00
C GLY A 205 8.06 3.85 14.20
N ALA A 206 9.02 3.88 13.29
CA ALA A 206 9.39 2.71 12.51
C ALA A 206 10.24 1.75 13.36
N VAL A 207 9.90 0.47 13.30
CA VAL A 207 10.53 -0.59 14.09
C VAL A 207 11.07 -1.71 13.19
N PRO A 208 12.05 -2.50 13.67
CA PRO A 208 12.52 -3.66 12.92
C PRO A 208 11.47 -4.79 12.88
N PRO A 209 11.58 -5.75 11.93
CA PRO A 209 10.62 -6.84 11.74
C PRO A 209 10.36 -7.68 12.99
N GLU A 210 11.38 -7.92 13.81
CA GLU A 210 11.28 -8.70 15.05
C GLU A 210 10.38 -8.00 16.09
N TYR A 211 10.44 -6.68 16.12
CA TYR A 211 9.57 -5.89 16.99
C TYR A 211 8.12 -5.96 16.51
N LEU A 212 7.88 -5.81 15.19
CA LEU A 212 6.56 -5.94 14.59
C LEU A 212 5.98 -7.32 14.90
N MET A 213 6.75 -8.39 14.71
CA MET A 213 6.31 -9.75 15.01
C MET A 213 5.92 -9.93 16.49
N ARG A 214 6.71 -9.36 17.41
CA ARG A 214 6.37 -9.35 18.83
C ARG A 214 5.04 -8.64 19.12
N LYS A 215 4.79 -7.50 18.46
CA LYS A 215 3.54 -6.73 18.59
C LYS A 215 2.34 -7.46 17.98
N ILE A 216 2.53 -8.22 16.93
CA ILE A 216 1.50 -9.10 16.37
C ILE A 216 1.14 -10.19 17.40
N ARG A 217 2.11 -10.85 18.02
CA ARG A 217 1.84 -11.85 19.06
C ARG A 217 1.06 -11.26 20.24
N GLU A 218 1.48 -10.08 20.73
CA GLU A 218 0.76 -9.34 21.77
C GLU A 218 -0.69 -9.02 21.38
N ALA A 219 -0.96 -8.69 20.12
CA ALA A 219 -2.31 -8.40 19.65
C ALA A 219 -3.18 -9.65 19.45
N LEU A 220 -2.58 -10.83 19.39
CA LEU A 220 -3.28 -12.11 19.23
C LEU A 220 -3.61 -12.80 20.57
N GLU A 221 -3.02 -12.35 21.67
CA GLU A 221 -3.39 -12.72 23.04
C GLU A 221 -4.71 -12.02 23.47
#